data_ac48b65b4baf41ea2827e3e5145dbe0e
#
_entry.id   ac48b65b4baf41ea2827e3e5145dbe0e
#
_cell.length_a   1.000
_cell.length_b   1.000
_cell.length_c   1.000
_cell.angle_alpha   90.00
_cell.angle_beta   90.00
_cell.angle_gamma   90.00
#
_symmetry.space_group_name_H-M   'P 1'
#
loop_
_entity.id
_entity.type
_entity.pdbx_description
1 polymer ?
#
loop_
_entity_poly.entity_id
_entity_poly.type
_entity_poly.pdbx_seq_one_letter_code
_entity_poly.pdbx_strand_id
1 'polypeptide(L)'
;TQSPSSAASDVYKRQEILLAKGEEIFACSCPTGPALEGAQISAGQRAAPGAIERVRIDPITKEPRFKVIGCEQWSNEEGFSENVSGVGVTGICGSGIIEAVAEMRLAGLLDANGLIGSAAQTGSNRCTSSERTNSYLLYSDNKVSLSITNMDIRAIQLAKAALHASFKILLEKSRVYKIDSILLAGAFGSQISPEHALIIGLVPDAQVSQIVASGNSAGAGAIIALLDVSSRREISSLVRKVHKIETAVEPSFQKHFVEGSAFPDNSSSHPELFKFKELPNVNFNQKRLSLIHISEPTRPFH
;
A
#
# COMPACT_ATOMS: atom_id res chain seq x y z
N THR A 1 20.59 -30.66 -0.79
CA THR A 1 20.63 -29.85 -2.02
C THR A 1 19.28 -29.18 -2.19
N GLN A 2 19.17 -27.91 -1.79
CA GLN A 2 18.00 -27.09 -2.09
C GLN A 2 17.85 -26.92 -3.59
N SER A 3 16.66 -27.13 -4.13
CA SER A 3 16.42 -26.96 -5.56
C SER A 3 16.56 -25.49 -5.95
N PRO A 4 17.17 -25.16 -7.11
CA PRO A 4 17.34 -23.76 -7.56
C PRO A 4 16.02 -22.97 -7.68
N SER A 5 14.89 -23.66 -7.82
CA SER A 5 13.57 -23.03 -7.97
C SER A 5 13.01 -22.38 -6.68
N SER A 6 13.42 -22.84 -5.48
CA SER A 6 12.95 -22.26 -4.22
C SER A 6 13.62 -20.91 -3.91
N ALA A 7 14.89 -20.74 -4.29
CA ALA A 7 15.60 -19.48 -4.13
C ALA A 7 15.08 -18.40 -5.09
N ALA A 8 14.78 -18.75 -6.35
CA ALA A 8 14.21 -17.81 -7.32
C ALA A 8 12.80 -17.35 -6.97
N SER A 9 11.97 -18.22 -6.38
CA SER A 9 10.62 -17.88 -5.92
C SER A 9 10.62 -16.86 -4.77
N ASP A 10 11.65 -16.86 -3.93
CA ASP A 10 11.75 -15.99 -2.75
C ASP A 10 12.16 -14.55 -3.12
N VAL A 11 12.90 -14.35 -4.20
CA VAL A 11 13.36 -13.04 -4.70
C VAL A 11 12.19 -12.18 -5.19
N TYR A 12 11.15 -12.77 -5.78
CA TYR A 12 9.98 -12.05 -6.31
C TYR A 12 9.00 -11.52 -5.25
N LYS A 13 9.18 -11.86 -3.97
CA LYS A 13 8.26 -11.48 -2.88
C LYS A 13 8.88 -10.52 -1.87
N ARG A 14 9.99 -9.88 -2.21
CA ARG A 14 10.72 -9.00 -1.31
C ARG A 14 10.92 -7.62 -1.92
N GLN A 15 10.85 -6.60 -1.08
CA GLN A 15 11.27 -5.25 -1.40
C GLN A 15 12.67 -5.04 -0.83
N GLU A 16 13.56 -4.45 -1.61
CA GLU A 16 14.88 -4.06 -1.13
C GLU A 16 14.85 -2.60 -0.66
N ILE A 17 15.35 -2.35 0.55
CA ILE A 17 15.47 -1.00 1.10
C ILE A 17 16.95 -0.67 1.22
N LEU A 18 17.36 0.44 0.61
CA LEU A 18 18.70 0.98 0.73
C LEU A 18 18.66 2.33 1.45
N LEU A 19 19.60 2.55 2.36
CA LEU A 19 19.80 3.81 3.06
C LEU A 19 21.24 4.28 2.84
N ALA A 20 21.41 5.45 2.24
CA ALA A 20 22.71 6.09 2.09
C ALA A 20 22.91 7.14 3.20
N LYS A 21 24.09 7.13 3.83
CA LYS A 21 24.54 8.09 4.83
C LYS A 21 26.00 8.49 4.53
N GLY A 22 26.18 9.58 3.83
CA GLY A 22 27.49 9.94 3.29
C GLY A 22 27.99 8.85 2.35
N GLU A 23 29.13 8.25 2.64
CA GLU A 23 29.71 7.16 1.85
C GLU A 23 29.23 5.74 2.30
N GLU A 24 28.55 5.65 3.44
CA GLU A 24 28.01 4.40 3.96
C GLU A 24 26.69 4.05 3.29
N ILE A 25 26.51 2.79 2.90
CA ILE A 25 25.25 2.26 2.36
C ILE A 25 24.82 1.08 3.22
N PHE A 26 23.61 1.15 3.71
CA PHE A 26 22.94 0.07 4.44
C PHE A 26 21.83 -0.50 3.56
N ALA A 27 21.66 -1.82 3.59
CA ALA A 27 20.63 -2.49 2.83
C ALA A 27 19.95 -3.59 3.63
N CYS A 28 18.66 -3.76 3.42
CA CYS A 28 17.91 -4.91 3.92
C CYS A 28 16.89 -5.38 2.90
N SER A 29 16.54 -6.66 3.00
CA SER A 29 15.47 -7.29 2.23
C SER A 29 14.23 -7.41 3.11
N CYS A 30 13.10 -6.89 2.63
CA CYS A 30 11.86 -6.84 3.37
C CYS A 30 10.84 -7.85 2.84
N PRO A 31 10.30 -8.76 3.69
CA PRO A 31 9.33 -9.78 3.27
C PRO A 31 7.90 -9.20 3.17
N THR A 32 7.62 -8.36 2.17
CA THR A 32 6.30 -7.74 1.98
C THR A 32 5.23 -8.70 1.48
N GLY A 33 5.61 -9.81 0.86
CA GLY A 33 4.67 -10.63 0.09
C GLY A 33 4.18 -9.92 -1.18
N PRO A 34 3.26 -10.53 -1.93
CA PRO A 34 2.84 -10.03 -3.24
C PRO A 34 1.60 -9.10 -3.19
N ALA A 35 1.11 -8.70 -2.01
CA ALA A 35 -0.12 -7.93 -1.86
C ALA A 35 -0.06 -6.57 -2.57
N LEU A 36 1.07 -5.86 -2.45
CA LEU A 36 1.27 -4.56 -3.09
C LEU A 36 1.30 -4.64 -4.62
N GLU A 37 1.56 -5.82 -5.18
CA GLU A 37 1.53 -6.08 -6.62
C GLU A 37 0.17 -6.61 -7.10
N GLY A 38 -0.83 -6.71 -6.21
CA GLY A 38 -2.18 -7.16 -6.51
C GLY A 38 -2.41 -8.67 -6.41
N ALA A 39 -1.40 -9.50 -6.11
CA ALA A 39 -1.53 -10.95 -6.20
C ALA A 39 -2.25 -11.63 -5.02
N GLN A 40 -2.57 -10.91 -3.95
CA GLN A 40 -3.37 -11.41 -2.80
C GLN A 40 -4.62 -10.56 -2.56
N ILE A 41 -4.98 -9.75 -3.53
CA ILE A 41 -6.12 -8.85 -3.48
C ILE A 41 -7.24 -9.48 -4.32
N SER A 42 -8.48 -9.48 -3.81
CA SER A 42 -9.62 -10.16 -4.44
C SER A 42 -9.91 -9.67 -5.87
N ALA A 43 -9.81 -8.36 -6.10
CA ALA A 43 -9.92 -7.76 -7.44
C ALA A 43 -8.55 -7.46 -8.08
N GLY A 44 -7.45 -7.96 -7.49
CA GLY A 44 -6.09 -7.62 -7.88
C GLY A 44 -5.63 -8.34 -9.15
N GLN A 45 -4.86 -7.62 -9.97
CA GLN A 45 -4.20 -8.18 -11.14
C GLN A 45 -2.86 -7.47 -11.43
N ARG A 46 -2.08 -8.03 -12.35
CA ARG A 46 -0.88 -7.36 -12.84
C ARG A 46 -1.24 -6.12 -13.64
N ALA A 47 -0.33 -5.14 -13.69
CA ALA A 47 -0.45 -3.97 -14.56
C ALA A 47 -0.47 -4.43 -16.03
N ALA A 48 -1.65 -4.36 -16.63
CA ALA A 48 -1.92 -4.74 -18.02
C ALA A 48 -3.13 -3.93 -18.52
N PRO A 49 -3.37 -3.81 -19.83
CA PRO A 49 -4.57 -3.19 -20.36
C PRO A 49 -5.84 -3.72 -19.68
N GLY A 50 -6.74 -2.82 -19.28
CA GLY A 50 -7.94 -3.16 -18.51
C GLY A 50 -7.80 -3.07 -16.98
N ALA A 51 -6.59 -2.98 -16.43
CA ALA A 51 -6.39 -2.79 -15.00
C ALA A 51 -6.64 -1.35 -14.57
N ILE A 52 -7.38 -1.15 -13.49
CA ILE A 52 -7.49 0.16 -12.80
C ILE A 52 -6.12 0.50 -12.20
N GLU A 53 -5.54 1.63 -12.63
CA GLU A 53 -4.21 2.07 -12.18
C GLU A 53 -4.23 3.33 -11.31
N ARG A 54 -5.27 4.15 -11.43
CA ARG A 54 -5.48 5.38 -10.64
C ARG A 54 -6.89 5.38 -10.08
N VAL A 55 -7.03 5.86 -8.85
CA VAL A 55 -8.33 5.98 -8.17
C VAL A 55 -8.42 7.32 -7.47
N ARG A 56 -9.58 7.96 -7.53
CA ARG A 56 -9.98 9.09 -6.70
C ARG A 56 -11.38 8.86 -6.17
N ILE A 57 -11.62 9.22 -4.92
CA ILE A 57 -12.94 9.10 -4.29
C ILE A 57 -13.37 10.48 -3.82
N ASP A 58 -14.53 10.94 -4.28
CA ASP A 58 -15.09 12.20 -3.83
C ASP A 58 -15.39 12.12 -2.33
N PRO A 59 -14.88 13.06 -1.50
CA PRO A 59 -15.03 12.97 -0.05
C PRO A 59 -16.45 13.27 0.46
N ILE A 60 -17.33 13.83 -0.39
CA ILE A 60 -18.73 14.16 -0.05
C ILE A 60 -19.64 13.03 -0.53
N THR A 61 -19.64 12.75 -1.83
CA THR A 61 -20.53 11.76 -2.44
C THR A 61 -20.07 10.32 -2.23
N LYS A 62 -18.80 10.12 -1.91
CA LYS A 62 -18.15 8.80 -1.78
C LYS A 62 -18.13 7.99 -3.09
N GLU A 63 -18.32 8.68 -4.23
CA GLU A 63 -18.28 8.06 -5.54
C GLU A 63 -16.83 7.97 -6.06
N PRO A 64 -16.41 6.82 -6.60
CA PRO A 64 -15.08 6.65 -7.17
C PRO A 64 -15.06 7.12 -8.62
N ARG A 65 -13.92 7.67 -9.02
CA ARG A 65 -13.49 7.77 -10.42
C ARG A 65 -12.12 7.13 -10.56
N PHE A 66 -11.86 6.52 -11.67
CA PHE A 66 -10.62 5.78 -11.88
C PHE A 66 -10.13 5.89 -13.33
N LYS A 67 -8.84 5.60 -13.52
CA LYS A 67 -8.22 5.40 -14.82
C LYS A 67 -7.86 3.93 -15.01
N VAL A 68 -7.93 3.48 -16.26
CA VAL A 68 -7.63 2.12 -16.68
C VAL A 68 -6.45 2.14 -17.63
N ILE A 69 -5.50 1.23 -17.44
CA ILE A 69 -4.37 1.09 -18.39
C ILE A 69 -4.92 0.79 -19.78
N GLY A 70 -4.52 1.61 -20.75
CA GLY A 70 -5.00 1.54 -22.12
C GLY A 70 -6.20 2.45 -22.43
N CYS A 71 -6.62 3.31 -21.45
CA CYS A 71 -7.63 4.34 -21.63
C CYS A 71 -7.17 5.65 -20.98
N GLU A 72 -7.10 6.73 -21.75
CA GLU A 72 -6.63 8.03 -21.25
C GLU A 72 -7.66 8.77 -20.39
N GLN A 73 -8.95 8.52 -20.60
CA GLN A 73 -10.04 9.15 -19.88
C GLN A 73 -10.20 8.61 -18.45
N TRP A 74 -10.69 9.48 -17.57
CA TRP A 74 -11.23 9.03 -16.29
C TRP A 74 -12.63 8.40 -16.49
N SER A 75 -13.00 7.49 -15.60
CA SER A 75 -14.28 6.75 -15.67
C SER A 75 -15.55 7.63 -15.66
N ASN A 76 -15.44 8.89 -15.24
CA ASN A 76 -16.52 9.87 -15.20
C ASN A 76 -16.45 10.89 -16.35
N GLU A 77 -15.51 10.73 -17.28
CA GLU A 77 -15.38 11.62 -18.45
C GLU A 77 -16.14 11.07 -19.66
N GLU A 78 -16.58 11.97 -20.53
CA GLU A 78 -17.20 11.63 -21.80
C GLU A 78 -16.24 10.80 -22.66
N GLY A 79 -16.75 9.79 -23.35
CA GLY A 79 -15.95 8.90 -24.20
C GLY A 79 -15.27 7.75 -23.45
N PHE A 80 -15.29 7.69 -22.12
CA PHE A 80 -14.67 6.59 -21.38
C PHE A 80 -15.23 5.23 -21.78
N SER A 81 -16.56 5.08 -21.83
CA SER A 81 -17.22 3.81 -22.14
C SER A 81 -16.87 3.28 -23.54
N GLU A 82 -16.70 4.18 -24.52
CA GLU A 82 -16.31 3.82 -25.89
C GLU A 82 -14.84 3.41 -25.95
N ASN A 83 -13.94 4.22 -25.33
CA ASN A 83 -12.50 4.00 -25.38
C ASN A 83 -12.05 2.79 -24.54
N VAL A 84 -12.75 2.49 -23.44
CA VAL A 84 -12.46 1.30 -22.62
C VAL A 84 -13.05 0.03 -23.22
N SER A 85 -13.99 0.11 -24.17
CA SER A 85 -14.71 -1.05 -24.72
C SER A 85 -13.79 -2.12 -25.32
N GLY A 86 -12.67 -1.71 -25.90
CA GLY A 86 -11.68 -2.61 -26.51
C GLY A 86 -10.84 -3.40 -25.52
N VAL A 87 -10.66 -2.89 -24.30
CA VAL A 87 -9.84 -3.54 -23.25
C VAL A 87 -10.68 -4.02 -22.07
N GLY A 88 -11.81 -3.37 -21.80
CA GLY A 88 -12.67 -3.62 -20.63
C GLY A 88 -12.06 -3.11 -19.33
N VAL A 89 -12.82 -3.24 -18.24
CA VAL A 89 -12.32 -3.07 -16.85
C VAL A 89 -12.22 -4.45 -16.25
N THR A 90 -11.01 -4.93 -15.95
CA THR A 90 -10.77 -6.36 -15.65
C THR A 90 -10.31 -6.62 -14.22
N GLY A 91 -9.74 -5.62 -13.54
CA GLY A 91 -9.23 -5.72 -12.18
C GLY A 91 -8.53 -4.45 -11.76
N ILE A 92 -7.75 -4.52 -10.67
CA ILE A 92 -7.00 -3.39 -10.13
C ILE A 92 -5.51 -3.76 -9.99
N CYS A 93 -4.60 -2.96 -10.51
CA CYS A 93 -3.16 -3.21 -10.35
C CYS A 93 -2.62 -2.58 -9.06
N GLY A 94 -1.37 -2.88 -8.72
CA GLY A 94 -0.76 -2.47 -7.45
C GLY A 94 -0.80 -0.97 -7.18
N SER A 95 -0.55 -0.11 -8.17
CA SER A 95 -0.66 1.36 -8.00
C SER A 95 -2.12 1.77 -7.70
N GLY A 96 -3.08 1.20 -8.43
CA GLY A 96 -4.50 1.44 -8.20
C GLY A 96 -4.98 0.99 -6.81
N ILE A 97 -4.47 -0.14 -6.30
CA ILE A 97 -4.78 -0.62 -4.93
C ILE A 97 -4.28 0.38 -3.88
N ILE A 98 -3.04 0.84 -4.00
CA ILE A 98 -2.47 1.83 -3.07
C ILE A 98 -3.30 3.12 -3.09
N GLU A 99 -3.65 3.62 -4.27
CA GLU A 99 -4.49 4.81 -4.39
C GLU A 99 -5.90 4.57 -3.83
N ALA A 100 -6.53 3.44 -4.14
CA ALA A 100 -7.86 3.12 -3.62
C ALA A 100 -7.89 3.11 -2.08
N VAL A 101 -6.92 2.47 -1.44
CA VAL A 101 -6.83 2.41 0.04
C VAL A 101 -6.60 3.81 0.63
N ALA A 102 -5.71 4.60 0.04
CA ALA A 102 -5.45 5.97 0.48
C ALA A 102 -6.68 6.88 0.30
N GLU A 103 -7.36 6.78 -0.83
CA GLU A 103 -8.58 7.54 -1.12
C GLU A 103 -9.74 7.13 -0.19
N MET A 104 -9.87 5.84 0.15
CA MET A 104 -10.82 5.38 1.16
C MET A 104 -10.54 5.97 2.55
N ARG A 105 -9.25 6.15 2.92
CA ARG A 105 -8.87 6.86 4.14
C ARG A 105 -9.27 8.33 4.07
N LEU A 106 -8.95 9.01 2.97
CA LEU A 106 -9.29 10.42 2.74
C LEU A 106 -10.81 10.67 2.70
N ALA A 107 -11.56 9.75 2.14
CA ALA A 107 -13.01 9.84 2.08
C ALA A 107 -13.72 9.42 3.40
N GLY A 108 -12.99 8.96 4.43
CA GLY A 108 -13.59 8.49 5.68
C GLY A 108 -14.39 7.19 5.54
N LEU A 109 -14.06 6.36 4.53
CA LEU A 109 -14.64 5.03 4.29
C LEU A 109 -13.87 3.93 5.03
N LEU A 110 -12.63 4.23 5.39
CA LEU A 110 -11.68 3.32 6.03
C LEU A 110 -11.13 3.99 7.30
N ASP A 111 -11.16 3.32 8.45
CA ASP A 111 -10.56 3.83 9.68
C ASP A 111 -9.05 3.52 9.78
N ALA A 112 -8.38 4.07 10.79
CA ALA A 112 -6.95 3.85 11.01
C ALA A 112 -6.61 2.38 11.34
N ASN A 113 -7.54 1.62 11.88
CA ASN A 113 -7.36 0.21 12.18
C ASN A 113 -7.53 -0.70 10.95
N GLY A 114 -7.95 -0.14 9.82
CA GLY A 114 -8.16 -0.87 8.59
C GLY A 114 -9.56 -1.49 8.46
N LEU A 115 -10.55 -0.94 9.17
CA LEU A 115 -11.94 -1.36 9.03
C LEU A 115 -12.68 -0.46 8.04
N ILE A 116 -13.36 -1.09 7.09
CA ILE A 116 -14.29 -0.41 6.18
C ILE A 116 -15.62 -0.25 6.92
N GLY A 117 -16.16 0.97 6.95
CA GLY A 117 -17.46 1.24 7.54
C GLY A 117 -18.61 0.64 6.73
N SER A 118 -19.73 0.34 7.39
CA SER A 118 -20.98 -0.03 6.71
C SER A 118 -21.59 1.17 5.97
N ALA A 119 -22.58 0.94 5.12
CA ALA A 119 -23.32 2.00 4.43
C ALA A 119 -23.89 3.04 5.42
N ALA A 120 -24.45 2.59 6.54
CA ALA A 120 -24.98 3.48 7.57
C ALA A 120 -23.90 4.32 8.29
N GLN A 121 -22.69 3.80 8.43
CA GLN A 121 -21.58 4.50 9.08
C GLN A 121 -20.86 5.49 8.15
N THR A 122 -20.77 5.17 6.88
CA THR A 122 -20.05 5.96 5.87
C THR A 122 -20.95 6.92 5.09
N GLY A 123 -22.25 6.66 5.07
CA GLY A 123 -23.21 7.36 4.20
C GLY A 123 -23.10 6.95 2.73
N SER A 124 -22.37 5.85 2.42
CA SER A 124 -22.15 5.40 1.04
C SER A 124 -22.84 4.07 0.75
N ASN A 125 -23.70 4.06 -0.26
CA ASN A 125 -24.34 2.82 -0.75
C ASN A 125 -23.35 1.86 -1.42
N ARG A 126 -22.12 2.31 -1.71
CA ARG A 126 -21.03 1.46 -2.22
C ARG A 126 -20.37 0.62 -1.14
N CYS A 127 -20.59 0.95 0.14
CA CYS A 127 -20.17 0.11 1.26
C CYS A 127 -21.20 -0.99 1.48
N THR A 128 -20.83 -2.23 1.17
CA THR A 128 -21.68 -3.40 1.35
C THR A 128 -21.18 -4.25 2.50
N SER A 129 -22.10 -4.82 3.27
CA SER A 129 -21.79 -5.73 4.37
C SER A 129 -22.23 -7.14 3.97
N SER A 130 -21.30 -8.09 4.01
CA SER A 130 -21.59 -9.51 4.03
C SER A 130 -21.45 -10.04 5.45
N GLU A 131 -21.90 -11.27 5.73
CA GLU A 131 -22.07 -11.82 7.10
C GLU A 131 -20.94 -11.52 8.12
N ARG A 132 -19.71 -11.31 7.67
CA ARG A 132 -18.55 -11.09 8.55
C ARG A 132 -17.62 -9.97 8.14
N THR A 133 -17.83 -9.31 6.99
CA THR A 133 -16.88 -8.34 6.45
C THR A 133 -17.59 -7.25 5.65
N ASN A 134 -16.99 -6.08 5.62
CA ASN A 134 -17.43 -4.98 4.77
C ASN A 134 -16.51 -4.90 3.54
N SER A 135 -17.06 -4.36 2.45
CA SER A 135 -16.33 -4.05 1.23
C SER A 135 -16.81 -2.74 0.63
N TYR A 136 -15.95 -2.10 -0.14
CA TYR A 136 -16.27 -0.91 -0.93
C TYR A 136 -16.27 -1.26 -2.41
N LEU A 137 -17.42 -1.06 -3.08
CA LEU A 137 -17.60 -1.32 -4.51
C LEU A 137 -16.96 -0.20 -5.33
N LEU A 138 -15.88 -0.53 -6.03
CA LEU A 138 -15.15 0.38 -6.89
C LEU A 138 -15.78 0.50 -8.28
N TYR A 139 -16.11 -0.64 -8.90
CA TYR A 139 -16.70 -0.73 -10.22
C TYR A 139 -17.61 -1.95 -10.34
N SER A 140 -18.69 -1.81 -11.11
CA SER A 140 -19.54 -2.94 -11.50
C SER A 140 -20.19 -2.69 -12.85
N ASP A 141 -20.18 -3.71 -13.68
CA ASP A 141 -20.97 -3.81 -14.89
C ASP A 141 -21.68 -5.18 -14.99
N ASN A 142 -22.21 -5.52 -16.15
CA ASN A 142 -22.89 -6.80 -16.37
C ASN A 142 -21.97 -8.03 -16.33
N LYS A 143 -20.65 -7.86 -16.34
CA LYS A 143 -19.66 -8.94 -16.45
C LYS A 143 -18.75 -9.02 -15.22
N VAL A 144 -18.41 -7.88 -14.62
CA VAL A 144 -17.38 -7.78 -13.59
C VAL A 144 -17.88 -6.90 -12.44
N SER A 145 -17.56 -7.31 -11.21
CA SER A 145 -17.75 -6.50 -10.01
C SER A 145 -16.43 -6.45 -9.24
N LEU A 146 -15.87 -5.26 -9.10
CA LEU A 146 -14.58 -5.02 -8.45
C LEU A 146 -14.82 -4.28 -7.12
N SER A 147 -14.47 -4.94 -6.02
CA SER A 147 -14.59 -4.38 -4.68
C SER A 147 -13.27 -4.51 -3.93
N ILE A 148 -13.04 -3.58 -3.01
CA ILE A 148 -11.98 -3.66 -2.00
C ILE A 148 -12.61 -4.19 -0.71
N THR A 149 -12.09 -5.28 -0.17
CA THR A 149 -12.60 -5.95 1.03
C THR A 149 -11.73 -5.66 2.25
N ASN A 150 -12.24 -5.90 3.46
CA ASN A 150 -11.42 -5.85 4.68
C ASN A 150 -10.23 -6.84 4.64
N MET A 151 -10.35 -7.96 3.93
CA MET A 151 -9.23 -8.90 3.78
C MET A 151 -8.13 -8.31 2.90
N ASP A 152 -8.50 -7.58 1.84
CA ASP A 152 -7.55 -6.87 0.98
C ASP A 152 -6.82 -5.79 1.77
N ILE A 153 -7.57 -5.00 2.56
CA ILE A 153 -6.99 -3.99 3.47
C ILE A 153 -6.00 -4.65 4.43
N ARG A 154 -6.35 -5.81 5.00
CA ARG A 154 -5.45 -6.55 5.91
C ARG A 154 -4.17 -7.00 5.21
N ALA A 155 -4.25 -7.47 3.97
CA ALA A 155 -3.07 -7.86 3.19
C ALA A 155 -2.13 -6.66 2.95
N ILE A 156 -2.69 -5.48 2.63
CA ILE A 156 -1.92 -4.23 2.50
C ILE A 156 -1.30 -3.80 3.84
N GLN A 157 -2.06 -3.89 4.94
CA GLN A 157 -1.54 -3.57 6.28
C GLN A 157 -0.33 -4.45 6.65
N LEU A 158 -0.38 -5.75 6.38
CA LEU A 158 0.73 -6.67 6.66
C LEU A 158 1.96 -6.34 5.80
N ALA A 159 1.77 -6.05 4.51
CA ALA A 159 2.85 -5.68 3.61
C ALA A 159 3.54 -4.37 4.04
N LYS A 160 2.75 -3.32 4.35
CA LYS A 160 3.30 -2.05 4.83
C LYS A 160 3.95 -2.16 6.21
N ALA A 161 3.42 -3.01 7.10
CA ALA A 161 4.01 -3.26 8.42
C ALA A 161 5.40 -3.88 8.32
N ALA A 162 5.60 -4.80 7.37
CA ALA A 162 6.91 -5.37 7.10
C ALA A 162 7.91 -4.31 6.59
N LEU A 163 7.47 -3.41 5.68
CA LEU A 163 8.27 -2.28 5.24
C LEU A 163 8.60 -1.34 6.42
N HIS A 164 7.59 -0.98 7.22
CA HIS A 164 7.77 -0.13 8.40
C HIS A 164 8.83 -0.70 9.36
N ALA A 165 8.71 -1.98 9.74
CA ALA A 165 9.67 -2.63 10.60
C ALA A 165 11.08 -2.62 9.99
N SER A 166 11.20 -2.90 8.70
CA SER A 166 12.48 -2.97 8.02
C SER A 166 13.17 -1.60 7.94
N PHE A 167 12.47 -0.53 7.57
CA PHE A 167 13.11 0.79 7.52
C PHE A 167 13.40 1.34 8.93
N LYS A 168 12.56 1.06 9.95
CA LYS A 168 12.86 1.46 11.34
C LYS A 168 14.15 0.83 11.84
N ILE A 169 14.33 -0.48 11.64
CA ILE A 169 15.57 -1.17 12.00
C ILE A 169 16.77 -0.59 11.23
N LEU A 170 16.58 -0.29 9.94
CA LEU A 170 17.64 0.30 9.12
C LEU A 170 18.07 1.65 9.66
N LEU A 171 17.13 2.52 10.04
CA LEU A 171 17.38 3.82 10.66
C LEU A 171 18.10 3.68 12.01
N GLU A 172 17.65 2.77 12.87
CA GLU A 172 18.29 2.50 14.17
C GLU A 172 19.73 2.04 14.01
N LYS A 173 19.97 1.04 13.15
CA LYS A 173 21.32 0.48 12.93
C LYS A 173 22.28 1.48 12.29
N SER A 174 21.80 2.31 11.37
CA SER A 174 22.60 3.35 10.74
C SER A 174 22.74 4.62 11.58
N ARG A 175 21.98 4.76 12.68
CA ARG A 175 21.89 5.97 13.52
C ARG A 175 21.51 7.20 12.69
N VAL A 176 20.55 7.03 11.79
CA VAL A 176 19.96 8.11 11.00
C VAL A 176 18.63 8.51 11.64
N TYR A 177 18.46 9.79 11.94
CA TYR A 177 17.28 10.33 12.62
C TYR A 177 16.44 11.22 11.71
N LYS A 178 16.98 11.62 10.56
CA LYS A 178 16.30 12.44 9.56
C LYS A 178 16.59 11.91 8.18
N ILE A 179 15.55 11.86 7.36
CA ILE A 179 15.62 11.46 5.96
C ILE A 179 15.52 12.72 5.11
N ASP A 180 16.45 12.93 4.18
CA ASP A 180 16.46 14.07 3.28
C ASP A 180 15.68 13.81 1.99
N SER A 181 15.67 12.57 1.51
CA SER A 181 14.90 12.17 0.34
C SER A 181 14.57 10.67 0.35
N ILE A 182 13.46 10.33 -0.31
CA ILE A 182 12.99 8.94 -0.50
C ILE A 182 12.85 8.71 -2.00
N LEU A 183 13.56 7.71 -2.52
CA LEU A 183 13.50 7.33 -3.93
C LEU A 183 12.68 6.05 -4.10
N LEU A 184 11.56 6.15 -4.80
CA LEU A 184 10.72 4.99 -5.16
C LEU A 184 11.23 4.45 -6.49
N ALA A 185 12.03 3.37 -6.42
CA ALA A 185 12.68 2.76 -7.56
C ALA A 185 11.98 1.47 -8.04
N GLY A 186 12.23 1.11 -9.30
CA GLY A 186 11.67 -0.08 -9.93
C GLY A 186 10.40 0.21 -10.74
N ALA A 187 9.98 -0.76 -11.56
CA ALA A 187 8.81 -0.64 -12.43
C ALA A 187 7.52 -0.38 -11.63
N PHE A 188 7.37 -1.02 -10.48
CA PHE A 188 6.25 -0.79 -9.57
C PHE A 188 6.42 0.52 -8.80
N GLY A 189 7.57 0.75 -8.15
CA GLY A 189 7.83 1.94 -7.34
C GLY A 189 7.65 3.25 -8.11
N SER A 190 8.00 3.28 -9.41
CA SER A 190 7.84 4.46 -10.26
C SER A 190 6.36 4.81 -10.58
N GLN A 191 5.44 3.89 -10.37
CA GLN A 191 4.01 4.10 -10.59
C GLN A 191 3.24 4.45 -9.31
N ILE A 192 3.89 4.38 -8.14
CA ILE A 192 3.28 4.72 -6.87
C ILE A 192 3.20 6.24 -6.73
N SER A 193 2.02 6.76 -6.40
CA SER A 193 1.86 8.16 -6.03
C SER A 193 2.52 8.43 -4.68
N PRO A 194 3.47 9.39 -4.58
CA PRO A 194 4.12 9.77 -3.32
C PRO A 194 3.13 10.16 -2.22
N GLU A 195 2.09 10.92 -2.57
CA GLU A 195 1.05 11.35 -1.64
C GLU A 195 0.32 10.14 -1.04
N HIS A 196 -0.14 9.21 -1.89
CA HIS A 196 -0.88 8.03 -1.44
C HIS A 196 -0.01 7.07 -0.65
N ALA A 197 1.26 6.92 -1.02
CA ALA A 197 2.23 6.15 -0.24
C ALA A 197 2.40 6.71 1.17
N LEU A 198 2.46 8.04 1.30
CA LEU A 198 2.56 8.73 2.59
C LEU A 198 1.27 8.58 3.41
N ILE A 199 0.09 8.76 2.80
CA ILE A 199 -1.22 8.66 3.46
C ILE A 199 -1.44 7.29 4.09
N ILE A 200 -1.03 6.21 3.43
CA ILE A 200 -1.16 4.86 4.01
C ILE A 200 0.03 4.45 4.89
N GLY A 201 1.07 5.28 5.01
CA GLY A 201 2.28 4.96 5.77
C GLY A 201 3.13 3.84 5.14
N LEU A 202 3.17 3.77 3.82
CA LEU A 202 4.00 2.84 3.06
C LEU A 202 5.48 3.24 3.09
N VAL A 203 5.75 4.54 3.25
CA VAL A 203 7.08 5.15 3.35
C VAL A 203 7.23 5.85 4.70
N PRO A 204 8.46 6.15 5.16
CA PRO A 204 8.68 7.01 6.32
C PRO A 204 8.00 8.36 6.18
N ASP A 205 7.59 8.95 7.31
CA ASP A 205 7.00 10.30 7.33
C ASP A 205 8.05 11.32 6.85
N ALA A 206 7.72 12.00 5.75
CA ALA A 206 8.57 12.99 5.08
C ALA A 206 7.70 14.00 4.32
N GLN A 207 8.29 15.11 3.92
CA GLN A 207 7.61 16.05 3.03
C GLN A 207 7.37 15.37 1.66
N VAL A 208 6.19 15.55 1.08
CA VAL A 208 5.84 14.94 -0.22
C VAL A 208 6.86 15.27 -1.31
N SER A 209 7.40 16.49 -1.31
CA SER A 209 8.44 16.93 -2.25
C SER A 209 9.77 16.18 -2.14
N GLN A 210 10.02 15.50 -1.01
CA GLN A 210 11.19 14.66 -0.78
C GLN A 210 11.01 13.22 -1.25
N ILE A 211 9.80 12.84 -1.68
CA ILE A 211 9.47 11.49 -2.17
C ILE A 211 9.41 11.54 -3.70
N VAL A 212 10.34 10.90 -4.36
CA VAL A 212 10.53 11.00 -5.81
C VAL A 212 10.51 9.61 -6.46
N ALA A 213 9.76 9.49 -7.55
CA ALA A 213 9.81 8.31 -8.40
C ALA A 213 11.11 8.28 -9.22
N SER A 214 11.91 7.24 -9.06
CA SER A 214 13.26 7.10 -9.66
C SER A 214 13.30 6.18 -10.89
N GLY A 215 12.14 5.75 -11.39
CA GLY A 215 12.06 4.87 -12.57
C GLY A 215 12.66 3.47 -12.33
N ASN A 216 12.98 2.77 -13.40
CA ASN A 216 13.60 1.43 -13.35
C ASN A 216 15.12 1.52 -13.12
N SER A 217 15.52 1.96 -11.93
CA SER A 217 16.94 2.12 -11.57
C SER A 217 17.74 0.83 -11.67
N ALA A 218 17.14 -0.33 -11.34
CA ALA A 218 17.80 -1.63 -11.47
C ALA A 218 18.06 -1.98 -12.94
N GLY A 219 17.10 -1.74 -13.83
CA GLY A 219 17.27 -1.93 -15.28
C GLY A 219 18.33 -0.99 -15.86
N ALA A 220 18.32 0.28 -15.46
CA ALA A 220 19.33 1.25 -15.86
C ALA A 220 20.74 0.82 -15.43
N GLY A 221 20.91 0.38 -14.17
CA GLY A 221 22.15 -0.15 -13.65
C GLY A 221 22.63 -1.39 -14.39
N ALA A 222 21.73 -2.31 -14.77
CA ALA A 222 22.05 -3.48 -15.58
C ALA A 222 22.53 -3.11 -16.98
N ILE A 223 21.91 -2.12 -17.62
CA ILE A 223 22.35 -1.60 -18.94
C ILE A 223 23.75 -0.98 -18.83
N ILE A 224 24.01 -0.15 -17.82
CA ILE A 224 25.30 0.45 -17.56
C ILE A 224 26.36 -0.66 -17.38
N ALA A 225 26.09 -1.66 -16.53
CA ALA A 225 26.98 -2.78 -16.30
C ALA A 225 27.22 -3.63 -17.57
N LEU A 226 26.26 -3.70 -18.49
CA LEU A 226 26.42 -4.41 -19.75
C LEU A 226 27.35 -3.65 -20.71
N LEU A 227 27.19 -2.34 -20.80
CA LEU A 227 27.85 -1.49 -21.81
C LEU A 227 29.26 -1.03 -21.40
N ASP A 228 29.53 -0.92 -20.08
CA ASP A 228 30.78 -0.36 -19.59
C ASP A 228 31.49 -1.27 -18.56
N VAL A 229 32.74 -1.67 -18.90
CA VAL A 229 33.57 -2.52 -18.04
C VAL A 229 34.04 -1.78 -16.78
N SER A 230 34.30 -0.47 -16.87
CA SER A 230 34.70 0.34 -15.69
C SER A 230 33.59 0.40 -14.66
N SER A 231 32.37 0.66 -15.08
CA SER A 231 31.19 0.67 -14.21
C SER A 231 30.92 -0.68 -13.55
N ARG A 232 31.19 -1.80 -14.23
CA ARG A 232 31.13 -3.15 -13.59
C ARG A 232 32.09 -3.27 -12.41
N ARG A 233 33.29 -2.74 -12.52
CA ARG A 233 34.30 -2.78 -11.44
C ARG A 233 33.85 -1.87 -10.28
N GLU A 234 33.33 -0.70 -10.60
CA GLU A 234 32.79 0.24 -9.61
C GLU A 234 31.61 -0.36 -8.85
N ILE A 235 30.61 -0.93 -9.55
CA ILE A 235 29.47 -1.64 -8.96
C ILE A 235 29.96 -2.76 -8.04
N SER A 236 30.91 -3.59 -8.49
CA SER A 236 31.47 -4.68 -7.69
C SER A 236 32.18 -4.18 -6.43
N SER A 237 32.86 -3.04 -6.51
CA SER A 237 33.50 -2.40 -5.36
C SER A 237 32.46 -1.83 -4.39
N LEU A 238 31.41 -1.17 -4.91
CA LEU A 238 30.34 -0.57 -4.13
C LEU A 238 29.54 -1.64 -3.35
N VAL A 239 29.14 -2.71 -4.00
CA VAL A 239 28.36 -3.81 -3.37
C VAL A 239 29.12 -4.44 -2.19
N ARG A 240 30.44 -4.50 -2.24
CA ARG A 240 31.25 -5.01 -1.12
C ARG A 240 31.28 -4.10 0.10
N LYS A 241 30.94 -2.81 -0.07
CA LYS A 241 30.88 -1.81 1.01
C LYS A 241 29.49 -1.70 1.63
N VAL A 242 28.48 -2.37 1.04
CA VAL A 242 27.10 -2.31 1.57
C VAL A 242 27.00 -3.10 2.87
N HIS A 243 26.53 -2.45 3.91
CA HIS A 243 26.19 -3.06 5.20
C HIS A 243 24.83 -3.76 5.12
N LYS A 244 24.83 -5.08 4.92
CA LYS A 244 23.61 -5.86 4.90
C LYS A 244 23.07 -6.08 6.30
N ILE A 245 21.78 -5.78 6.52
CA ILE A 245 21.06 -5.98 7.77
C ILE A 245 19.98 -7.03 7.57
N GLU A 246 20.02 -8.08 8.38
CA GLU A 246 19.02 -9.17 8.37
C GLU A 246 17.86 -8.79 9.32
N THR A 247 16.91 -8.00 8.80
CA THR A 247 15.85 -7.41 9.63
C THR A 247 14.93 -8.43 10.29
N ALA A 248 14.70 -9.58 9.65
CA ALA A 248 13.79 -10.62 10.16
C ALA A 248 14.26 -11.29 11.46
N VAL A 249 15.55 -11.24 11.77
CA VAL A 249 16.11 -11.83 13.02
C VAL A 249 16.36 -10.78 14.12
N GLU A 250 16.08 -9.50 13.84
CA GLU A 250 16.26 -8.43 14.80
C GLU A 250 15.18 -8.48 15.90
N PRO A 251 15.55 -8.39 17.18
CA PRO A 251 14.59 -8.47 18.27
C PRO A 251 13.50 -7.41 18.26
N SER A 252 13.78 -6.22 17.70
CA SER A 252 12.83 -5.11 17.56
C SER A 252 11.85 -5.28 16.40
N PHE A 253 12.04 -6.25 15.49
CA PHE A 253 11.22 -6.42 14.30
C PHE A 253 9.72 -6.55 14.62
N GLN A 254 9.38 -7.45 15.56
CA GLN A 254 7.99 -7.68 15.92
C GLN A 254 7.31 -6.44 16.51
N LYS A 255 8.03 -5.66 17.31
CA LYS A 255 7.54 -4.39 17.87
C LYS A 255 7.21 -3.41 16.75
N HIS A 256 8.17 -3.14 15.86
CA HIS A 256 7.97 -2.22 14.74
C HIS A 256 6.93 -2.71 13.73
N PHE A 257 6.80 -4.02 13.54
CA PHE A 257 5.78 -4.61 12.69
C PHE A 257 4.36 -4.31 13.24
N VAL A 258 4.15 -4.47 14.54
CA VAL A 258 2.86 -4.15 15.17
C VAL A 258 2.58 -2.65 15.09
N GLU A 259 3.56 -1.78 15.38
CA GLU A 259 3.46 -0.32 15.25
C GLU A 259 3.11 0.10 13.81
N GLY A 260 3.70 -0.57 12.82
CA GLY A 260 3.45 -0.31 11.39
C GLY A 260 2.13 -0.87 10.85
N SER A 261 1.34 -1.63 11.62
CA SER A 261 0.13 -2.27 11.11
C SER A 261 -1.04 -1.31 10.92
N ALA A 262 -1.21 -0.32 11.81
CA ALA A 262 -2.23 0.71 11.66
C ALA A 262 -1.86 1.71 10.55
N PHE A 263 -2.87 2.35 9.96
CA PHE A 263 -2.66 3.50 9.09
C PHE A 263 -2.36 4.75 9.92
N PRO A 264 -1.69 5.77 9.36
CA PRO A 264 -1.48 7.04 10.03
C PRO A 264 -2.78 7.65 10.55
N ASP A 265 -2.79 8.10 11.82
CA ASP A 265 -4.00 8.60 12.48
C ASP A 265 -3.78 9.88 13.30
N ASN A 266 -2.52 10.26 13.57
CA ASN A 266 -2.22 11.43 14.37
C ASN A 266 -0.92 12.13 13.96
N SER A 267 -0.87 13.44 14.25
CA SER A 267 0.27 14.31 13.95
C SER A 267 1.51 14.06 14.82
N SER A 268 1.38 13.39 15.95
CA SER A 268 2.54 13.09 16.81
C SER A 268 3.45 12.05 16.17
N SER A 269 2.89 11.07 15.49
CA SER A 269 3.64 10.02 14.80
C SER A 269 3.97 10.35 13.34
N HIS A 270 3.16 11.19 12.68
CA HIS A 270 3.29 11.56 11.27
C HIS A 270 3.15 13.07 11.04
N PRO A 271 4.06 13.89 11.61
CA PRO A 271 3.94 15.35 11.55
C PRO A 271 3.99 15.92 10.13
N GLU A 272 4.78 15.36 9.23
CA GLU A 272 4.88 15.85 7.85
C GLU A 272 3.64 15.53 7.04
N LEU A 273 3.07 14.34 7.21
CA LEU A 273 1.79 13.97 6.60
C LEU A 273 0.67 14.93 7.03
N PHE A 274 0.53 15.18 8.34
CA PHE A 274 -0.58 16.01 8.86
C PHE A 274 -0.39 17.51 8.61
N LYS A 275 0.81 17.97 8.28
CA LYS A 275 1.02 19.31 7.70
C LYS A 275 0.56 19.38 6.24
N PHE A 276 0.72 18.29 5.50
CA PHE A 276 0.35 18.20 4.10
C PHE A 276 -1.16 17.97 3.92
N LYS A 277 -1.77 17.05 4.69
CA LYS A 277 -3.15 16.63 4.51
C LYS A 277 -3.79 16.23 5.82
N GLU A 278 -4.94 16.81 6.12
CA GLU A 278 -5.79 16.36 7.21
C GLU A 278 -6.51 15.06 6.83
N LEU A 279 -6.50 14.08 7.74
CA LEU A 279 -7.19 12.80 7.55
C LEU A 279 -8.46 12.76 8.43
N PRO A 280 -9.59 12.24 7.91
CA PRO A 280 -10.79 12.04 8.70
C PRO A 280 -10.55 11.13 9.91
N ASN A 281 -10.95 11.59 11.09
CA ASN A 281 -10.89 10.79 12.31
C ASN A 281 -12.19 9.97 12.44
N VAL A 282 -12.22 8.81 11.79
CA VAL A 282 -13.34 7.86 11.85
C VAL A 282 -12.93 6.60 12.59
N ASN A 283 -13.85 6.01 13.36
CA ASN A 283 -13.66 4.76 14.08
C ASN A 283 -14.92 3.91 13.98
N PHE A 284 -14.85 2.76 13.37
CA PHE A 284 -15.97 1.87 13.11
C PHE A 284 -16.16 0.77 14.14
N ASN A 285 -15.26 0.65 15.13
CA ASN A 285 -15.34 -0.37 16.18
C ASN A 285 -16.42 -0.12 17.25
N GLN A 286 -17.00 1.08 17.35
CA GLN A 286 -17.82 1.51 18.51
C GLN A 286 -19.23 0.92 18.60
N LYS A 287 -19.69 0.02 17.70
CA LYS A 287 -21.10 -0.44 17.70
C LYS A 287 -21.32 -1.93 17.98
N ARG A 288 -20.36 -2.68 18.50
CA ARG A 288 -20.62 -4.08 18.93
C ARG A 288 -21.08 -4.24 20.39
N LEU A 289 -21.11 -3.16 21.17
CA LEU A 289 -21.43 -3.23 22.61
C LEU A 289 -22.91 -2.89 22.97
N SER A 290 -23.79 -2.58 22.04
CA SER A 290 -25.16 -2.16 22.35
C SER A 290 -26.26 -3.22 22.08
N LEU A 291 -25.91 -4.45 21.76
CA LEU A 291 -26.88 -5.53 21.48
C LEU A 291 -26.88 -6.68 22.49
N ILE A 292 -26.28 -6.50 23.68
CA ILE A 292 -26.47 -7.42 24.80
C ILE A 292 -27.25 -6.72 25.89
N HIS A 293 -28.50 -6.29 25.59
CA HIS A 293 -29.59 -6.17 26.56
C HIS A 293 -30.63 -7.20 26.12
N ILE A 294 -30.32 -8.47 26.33
CA ILE A 294 -31.34 -9.50 26.38
C ILE A 294 -31.96 -9.33 27.77
N SER A 295 -33.20 -8.82 27.78
CA SER A 295 -34.07 -8.83 28.94
C SER A 295 -34.09 -10.22 29.57
N GLU A 296 -33.69 -10.35 30.83
CA GLU A 296 -33.93 -11.55 31.62
C GLU A 296 -35.44 -11.83 31.63
N PRO A 297 -35.86 -13.07 31.35
CA PRO A 297 -37.27 -13.43 31.53
C PRO A 297 -37.57 -13.42 33.03
N THR A 298 -38.44 -12.54 33.45
CA THR A 298 -39.06 -12.55 34.78
C THR A 298 -39.70 -13.91 35.02
N ARG A 299 -39.17 -14.71 35.95
CA ARG A 299 -39.84 -15.90 36.46
C ARG A 299 -41.05 -15.45 37.29
N PRO A 300 -42.25 -15.96 37.07
CA PRO A 300 -43.33 -15.77 37.98
C PRO A 300 -43.07 -16.62 39.25
N PHE A 301 -43.19 -15.98 40.39
CA PHE A 301 -43.29 -16.66 41.70
C PHE A 301 -44.62 -17.42 41.79
N HIS A 302 -44.54 -18.70 42.06
CA HIS A 302 -45.59 -19.50 42.71
C HIS A 302 -45.03 -20.20 43.90
#